data_e7bb43ccea6e369aa0c0733ce18c4a4b
#
_entry.id   e7bb43ccea6e369aa0c0733ce18c4a4b
#
_cell.length_a   1.000
_cell.length_b   1.000
_cell.length_c   1.000
_cell.angle_alpha   90.00
_cell.angle_beta   90.00
_cell.angle_gamma   90.00
#
_symmetry.space_group_name_H-M   'P 1'
#
loop_
_entity.id
_entity.type
_entity.pdbx_description
1 polymer ?
#
loop_
_entity_poly.entity_id
_entity_poly.type
_entity_poly.pdbx_seq_one_letter_code
_entity_poly.pdbx_strand_id
1 'polypeptide(L)'
;KVKELAQRRYLPEERAWEIPAFELPNLVSKVGINNIKSDDSVLGALKTKEVEDRREATQERLRDIKPSIAFDFTTAPLPHQIEAFNYGLERNALLIGDEQGLGKTKESIDITVARKKELCKCLIVCGVNSVKYNWEVEIRTHSKEKSVMIDDRTMDQRVQSLNKWLKSAEYFAIINIESLRNEAMQDAIYAGIKEGFIGAIIVDEIHKAKNGSSQQGKALRILRSPVRIGLSGTPMNKAEDLWNILTWLGVEKRSFYSFRNTYCIMGGYGGYKVVGHKNLESLNAELNRVMIRRKKEEVLDLPPKVHHTEYVELTRKQQILYRDIKQGIVEQLEDILQSVNPLSCTLRLRQLTGGLFTE
;
A
#
# COMPACT_ATOMS: atom_id res chain seq x y z
N LYS A 1 -22.17 15.46 26.52
CA LYS A 1 -22.05 15.42 25.04
C LYS A 1 -23.40 15.17 24.35
N VAL A 2 -24.18 14.12 24.73
CA VAL A 2 -25.54 13.92 24.18
C VAL A 2 -26.47 15.11 24.50
N LYS A 3 -26.31 15.75 25.65
CA LYS A 3 -27.07 16.94 26.05
C LYS A 3 -26.81 18.17 25.17
N GLU A 4 -25.82 18.15 24.34
CA GLU A 4 -25.47 19.23 23.41
C GLU A 4 -26.05 19.03 21.98
N LEU A 5 -26.78 17.95 21.75
CA LEU A 5 -27.47 17.69 20.48
C LEU A 5 -28.78 18.52 20.42
N ALA A 6 -29.11 18.97 19.21
CA ALA A 6 -30.29 19.82 18.99
C ALA A 6 -31.61 19.07 19.26
N GLN A 7 -31.68 17.82 18.86
CA GLN A 7 -32.85 16.98 19.08
C GLN A 7 -32.47 15.74 19.87
N ARG A 8 -33.11 15.56 21.04
CA ARG A 8 -32.88 14.45 21.95
C ARG A 8 -34.03 14.28 22.90
N ARG A 9 -34.30 13.05 23.34
CA ARG A 9 -35.29 12.73 24.37
C ARG A 9 -34.65 11.78 25.38
N TYR A 10 -34.78 12.10 26.68
CA TYR A 10 -34.29 11.18 27.71
C TYR A 10 -35.40 10.19 28.07
N LEU A 11 -35.09 8.91 28.13
CA LEU A 11 -35.96 7.80 28.50
C LEU A 11 -35.60 7.36 29.94
N PRO A 12 -36.37 7.81 30.97
CA PRO A 12 -35.99 7.55 32.37
C PRO A 12 -36.02 6.08 32.75
N GLU A 13 -36.94 5.31 32.18
CA GLU A 13 -37.10 3.87 32.45
C GLU A 13 -35.89 3.05 31.96
N GLU A 14 -35.35 3.42 30.83
CA GLU A 14 -34.17 2.74 30.22
C GLU A 14 -32.83 3.39 30.59
N ARG A 15 -32.87 4.52 31.33
CA ARG A 15 -31.68 5.36 31.60
C ARG A 15 -30.88 5.71 30.35
N ALA A 16 -31.57 5.89 29.23
CA ALA A 16 -30.99 6.09 27.90
C ALA A 16 -31.48 7.41 27.28
N TRP A 17 -30.77 7.83 26.23
CA TRP A 17 -31.15 8.97 25.40
C TRP A 17 -31.60 8.47 24.02
N GLU A 18 -32.81 8.81 23.64
CA GLU A 18 -33.30 8.66 22.28
C GLU A 18 -32.88 9.88 21.47
N ILE A 19 -32.25 9.64 20.31
CA ILE A 19 -31.84 10.67 19.37
C ILE A 19 -32.34 10.28 17.98
N PRO A 20 -32.83 11.23 17.18
CA PRO A 20 -33.13 10.94 15.77
C PRO A 20 -31.92 10.51 14.99
N ALA A 21 -32.09 9.62 13.98
CA ALA A 21 -31.02 9.07 13.21
C ALA A 21 -30.16 10.15 12.51
N PHE A 22 -30.74 11.29 12.12
CA PHE A 22 -29.98 12.38 11.48
C PHE A 22 -29.05 13.15 12.45
N GLU A 23 -29.25 13.05 13.78
CA GLU A 23 -28.34 13.61 14.80
C GLU A 23 -27.13 12.69 15.10
N LEU A 24 -27.16 11.48 14.62
CA LEU A 24 -26.12 10.48 14.88
C LEU A 24 -24.74 10.90 14.36
N PRO A 25 -24.57 11.54 13.17
CA PRO A 25 -23.29 12.09 12.74
C PRO A 25 -22.73 13.14 13.72
N ASN A 26 -23.59 14.00 14.25
CA ASN A 26 -23.20 15.01 15.26
C ASN A 26 -22.76 14.36 16.58
N LEU A 27 -23.39 13.26 16.97
CA LEU A 27 -22.97 12.49 18.15
C LEU A 27 -21.63 11.81 17.90
N VAL A 28 -21.44 11.16 16.74
CA VAL A 28 -20.19 10.50 16.34
C VAL A 28 -19.02 11.48 16.34
N SER A 29 -19.19 12.68 15.80
CA SER A 29 -18.13 13.71 15.78
C SER A 29 -17.72 14.16 17.19
N LYS A 30 -18.67 14.16 18.15
CA LYS A 30 -18.42 14.60 19.54
C LYS A 30 -17.88 13.51 20.47
N VAL A 31 -18.19 12.25 20.19
CA VAL A 31 -17.91 11.12 21.09
C VAL A 31 -16.90 10.13 20.49
N GLY A 32 -16.79 10.08 19.18
CA GLY A 32 -16.05 9.08 18.43
C GLY A 32 -16.86 7.78 18.23
N ILE A 33 -16.82 7.23 17.04
CA ILE A 33 -17.61 6.03 16.65
C ILE A 33 -17.34 4.81 17.55
N ASN A 34 -16.11 4.66 18.01
CA ASN A 34 -15.68 3.54 18.87
C ASN A 34 -16.29 3.58 20.29
N ASN A 35 -16.87 4.72 20.68
CA ASN A 35 -17.50 4.92 21.98
C ASN A 35 -19.04 4.80 21.93
N ILE A 36 -19.58 4.45 20.77
CA ILE A 36 -21.03 4.28 20.58
C ILE A 36 -21.31 2.80 20.44
N LYS A 37 -22.12 2.26 21.37
CA LYS A 37 -22.72 0.95 21.19
C LYS A 37 -24.04 1.15 20.47
N SER A 38 -24.12 0.69 19.25
CA SER A 38 -25.34 0.77 18.43
C SER A 38 -25.59 -0.56 17.74
N ASP A 39 -26.80 -0.74 17.26
CA ASP A 39 -27.18 -1.84 16.39
C ASP A 39 -26.32 -1.81 15.10
N ASP A 40 -25.95 -2.98 14.58
CA ASP A 40 -25.16 -3.13 13.35
C ASP A 40 -25.82 -2.45 12.14
N SER A 41 -27.15 -2.36 12.11
CA SER A 41 -27.91 -1.67 11.07
C SER A 41 -27.64 -0.15 11.06
N VAL A 42 -27.56 0.47 12.23
CA VAL A 42 -27.33 1.92 12.40
C VAL A 42 -25.87 2.26 12.06
N LEU A 43 -24.92 1.45 12.51
CA LEU A 43 -23.51 1.61 12.15
C LEU A 43 -23.28 1.39 10.65
N GLY A 44 -24.03 0.45 10.05
CA GLY A 44 -24.05 0.22 8.61
C GLY A 44 -24.54 1.45 7.85
N ALA A 45 -25.69 2.01 8.23
CA ALA A 45 -26.26 3.19 7.59
C ALA A 45 -25.35 4.44 7.68
N LEU A 46 -24.70 4.64 8.83
CA LEU A 46 -23.73 5.74 9.00
C LEU A 46 -22.52 5.59 8.10
N LYS A 47 -21.97 4.38 8.03
CA LYS A 47 -20.83 4.09 7.13
C LYS A 47 -21.21 4.30 5.67
N THR A 48 -22.42 3.88 5.27
CA THR A 48 -22.93 4.07 3.91
C THR A 48 -23.05 5.56 3.59
N LYS A 49 -23.63 6.36 4.46
CA LYS A 49 -23.77 7.81 4.24
C LYS A 49 -22.41 8.52 4.18
N GLU A 50 -21.47 8.16 5.06
CA GLU A 50 -20.11 8.73 5.05
C GLU A 50 -19.37 8.39 3.75
N VAL A 51 -19.60 7.21 3.18
CA VAL A 51 -19.05 6.80 1.88
C VAL A 51 -19.71 7.58 0.74
N GLU A 52 -21.03 7.75 0.78
CA GLU A 52 -21.78 8.53 -0.21
C GLU A 52 -21.35 10.00 -0.22
N ASP A 53 -21.27 10.65 0.93
CA ASP A 53 -20.80 12.04 1.07
C ASP A 53 -19.37 12.22 0.50
N ARG A 54 -18.46 11.27 0.78
CA ARG A 54 -17.10 11.28 0.23
C ARG A 54 -17.10 11.06 -1.28
N ARG A 55 -17.97 10.17 -1.78
CA ARG A 55 -18.11 9.91 -3.21
C ARG A 55 -18.58 11.16 -3.95
N GLU A 56 -19.63 11.83 -3.46
CA GLU A 56 -20.16 13.05 -4.05
C GLU A 56 -19.10 14.16 -4.08
N ALA A 57 -18.42 14.41 -2.97
CA ALA A 57 -17.35 15.41 -2.90
C ALA A 57 -16.19 15.09 -3.86
N THR A 58 -15.84 13.80 -4.02
CA THR A 58 -14.78 13.37 -4.93
C THR A 58 -15.23 13.51 -6.39
N GLN A 59 -16.45 13.11 -6.71
CA GLN A 59 -16.99 13.24 -8.07
C GLN A 59 -17.12 14.71 -8.49
N GLU A 60 -17.54 15.60 -7.60
CA GLU A 60 -17.61 17.03 -7.89
C GLU A 60 -16.21 17.60 -8.17
N ARG A 61 -15.21 17.26 -7.35
CA ARG A 61 -13.82 17.67 -7.55
C ARG A 61 -13.23 17.17 -8.87
N LEU A 62 -13.62 15.98 -9.32
CA LEU A 62 -13.10 15.33 -10.54
C LEU A 62 -13.90 15.68 -11.81
N ARG A 63 -15.07 16.31 -11.71
CA ARG A 63 -16.03 16.52 -12.82
C ARG A 63 -15.42 17.13 -14.08
N ASP A 64 -14.62 18.18 -13.92
CA ASP A 64 -14.03 18.94 -15.04
C ASP A 64 -12.51 18.99 -14.98
N ILE A 65 -11.90 17.98 -14.34
CA ILE A 65 -10.45 17.95 -14.18
C ILE A 65 -9.74 17.79 -15.52
N LYS A 66 -8.73 18.62 -15.75
CA LYS A 66 -7.90 18.57 -16.95
C LYS A 66 -6.44 18.44 -16.60
N PRO A 67 -5.62 17.86 -17.49
CA PRO A 67 -4.19 17.86 -17.32
C PRO A 67 -3.65 19.29 -17.16
N SER A 68 -2.76 19.49 -16.20
CA SER A 68 -2.15 20.81 -15.92
C SER A 68 -1.16 21.26 -16.99
N ILE A 69 -0.71 20.32 -17.80
CA ILE A 69 0.15 20.57 -18.98
C ILE A 69 -0.43 19.85 -20.21
N ALA A 70 -0.08 20.31 -21.40
CA ALA A 70 -0.36 19.57 -22.63
C ALA A 70 0.47 18.29 -22.65
N PHE A 71 -0.18 17.12 -22.60
CA PHE A 71 0.45 15.81 -22.65
C PHE A 71 -0.34 14.86 -23.54
N ASP A 72 0.36 14.17 -24.45
CA ASP A 72 -0.24 13.19 -25.37
C ASP A 72 -0.30 11.82 -24.69
N PHE A 73 -1.38 11.56 -23.96
CA PHE A 73 -1.62 10.27 -23.33
C PHE A 73 -1.80 9.17 -24.38
N THR A 74 -1.00 8.13 -24.32
CA THR A 74 -1.12 6.97 -25.23
C THR A 74 -2.46 6.26 -25.04
N THR A 75 -2.99 6.22 -23.82
CA THR A 75 -4.34 5.73 -23.51
C THR A 75 -5.09 6.78 -22.70
N ALA A 76 -6.36 6.99 -23.01
CA ALA A 76 -7.18 7.97 -22.31
C ALA A 76 -7.19 7.75 -20.80
N PRO A 77 -6.82 8.77 -19.99
CA PRO A 77 -6.84 8.66 -18.54
C PRO A 77 -8.24 8.84 -17.98
N LEU A 78 -8.54 8.15 -16.88
CA LEU A 78 -9.73 8.42 -16.09
C LEU A 78 -9.55 9.72 -15.27
N PRO A 79 -10.63 10.39 -14.83
CA PRO A 79 -10.54 11.66 -14.09
C PRO A 79 -9.62 11.58 -12.86
N HIS A 80 -9.69 10.51 -12.08
CA HIS A 80 -8.79 10.33 -10.93
C HIS A 80 -7.33 10.14 -11.34
N GLN A 81 -7.05 9.57 -12.52
CA GLN A 81 -5.68 9.43 -13.04
C GLN A 81 -5.12 10.77 -13.49
N ILE A 82 -5.97 11.67 -14.02
CA ILE A 82 -5.58 13.06 -14.30
C ILE A 82 -5.21 13.80 -13.02
N GLU A 83 -5.97 13.58 -11.95
CA GLU A 83 -5.64 14.16 -10.63
C GLU A 83 -4.27 13.68 -10.13
N ALA A 84 -3.99 12.37 -10.19
CA ALA A 84 -2.69 11.83 -9.82
C ALA A 84 -1.56 12.37 -10.70
N PHE A 85 -1.80 12.49 -12.00
CA PHE A 85 -0.86 13.08 -12.95
C PHE A 85 -0.51 14.53 -12.58
N ASN A 86 -1.50 15.38 -12.38
CA ASN A 86 -1.30 16.78 -11.99
C ASN A 86 -0.55 16.86 -10.65
N TYR A 87 -0.97 16.07 -9.67
CA TYR A 87 -0.34 16.01 -8.33
C TYR A 87 1.13 15.57 -8.41
N GLY A 88 1.45 14.61 -9.28
CA GLY A 88 2.79 14.06 -9.44
C GLY A 88 3.74 14.95 -10.25
N LEU A 89 3.22 15.78 -11.17
CA LEU A 89 4.05 16.72 -11.93
C LEU A 89 4.72 17.78 -11.05
N GLU A 90 4.03 18.20 -10.00
CA GLU A 90 4.52 19.25 -9.07
C GLU A 90 5.43 18.72 -7.95
N ARG A 91 5.63 17.39 -7.87
CA ARG A 91 6.30 16.75 -6.74
C ARG A 91 7.44 15.84 -7.14
N ASN A 92 8.49 15.90 -6.35
CA ASN A 92 9.66 15.03 -6.49
C ASN A 92 9.58 13.77 -5.60
N ALA A 93 8.62 13.75 -4.69
CA ALA A 93 8.35 12.61 -3.82
C ALA A 93 6.84 12.34 -3.81
N LEU A 94 6.44 11.13 -4.18
CA LEU A 94 5.04 10.75 -4.33
C LEU A 94 4.81 9.33 -3.81
N LEU A 95 3.77 9.16 -3.01
CA LEU A 95 3.22 7.86 -2.64
C LEU A 95 1.81 7.74 -3.24
N ILE A 96 1.64 6.88 -4.22
CA ILE A 96 0.34 6.55 -4.78
C ILE A 96 -0.24 5.39 -3.97
N GLY A 97 -1.16 5.74 -3.07
CA GLY A 97 -1.79 4.83 -2.12
C GLY A 97 -3.16 4.33 -2.54
N ASP A 98 -3.52 4.47 -3.80
CA ASP A 98 -4.81 4.11 -4.38
C ASP A 98 -5.14 2.63 -4.22
N GLU A 99 -6.41 2.32 -4.08
CA GLU A 99 -6.88 0.94 -4.01
C GLU A 99 -6.46 0.16 -5.27
N GLN A 100 -6.29 -1.16 -5.13
CA GLN A 100 -5.92 -2.02 -6.26
C GLN A 100 -6.91 -1.88 -7.42
N GLY A 101 -6.39 -1.83 -8.66
CA GLY A 101 -7.20 -1.71 -9.88
C GLY A 101 -7.64 -0.29 -10.24
N LEU A 102 -7.11 0.75 -9.58
CA LEU A 102 -7.30 2.16 -9.98
C LEU A 102 -6.27 2.65 -11.00
N GLY A 103 -5.29 1.81 -11.37
CA GLY A 103 -4.32 2.12 -12.41
C GLY A 103 -3.08 2.88 -11.94
N LYS A 104 -2.62 2.64 -10.69
CA LYS A 104 -1.38 3.23 -10.14
C LYS A 104 -0.17 3.11 -11.07
N THR A 105 -0.05 1.98 -11.77
CA THR A 105 1.01 1.71 -12.76
C THR A 105 0.96 2.73 -13.88
N LYS A 106 -0.20 2.91 -14.52
CA LYS A 106 -0.42 3.91 -15.56
C LYS A 106 -0.11 5.32 -15.06
N GLU A 107 -0.62 5.70 -13.90
CA GLU A 107 -0.37 7.03 -13.30
C GLU A 107 1.12 7.31 -13.16
N SER A 108 1.90 6.36 -12.65
CA SER A 108 3.35 6.51 -12.48
C SER A 108 4.12 6.54 -13.81
N ILE A 109 3.66 5.78 -14.82
CA ILE A 109 4.21 5.84 -16.19
C ILE A 109 3.95 7.22 -16.79
N ASP A 110 2.71 7.69 -16.79
CA ASP A 110 2.33 8.99 -17.39
C ASP A 110 3.13 10.13 -16.74
N ILE A 111 3.24 10.17 -15.40
CA ILE A 111 4.00 11.19 -14.65
C ILE A 111 5.47 11.19 -15.08
N THR A 112 6.11 10.01 -15.13
CA THR A 112 7.54 9.94 -15.45
C THR A 112 7.83 10.19 -16.90
N VAL A 113 6.95 9.79 -17.82
CA VAL A 113 7.07 10.07 -19.25
C VAL A 113 6.88 11.55 -19.55
N ALA A 114 5.90 12.21 -18.90
CA ALA A 114 5.69 13.66 -19.03
C ALA A 114 6.93 14.47 -18.61
N ARG A 115 7.69 13.96 -17.65
CA ARG A 115 8.93 14.57 -17.12
C ARG A 115 10.22 14.00 -17.74
N LYS A 116 10.12 13.19 -18.79
CA LYS A 116 11.25 12.47 -19.39
C LYS A 116 12.44 13.36 -19.73
N LYS A 117 12.20 14.58 -20.23
CA LYS A 117 13.27 15.52 -20.58
C LYS A 117 14.13 15.92 -19.37
N GLU A 118 13.53 15.97 -18.19
CA GLU A 118 14.17 16.29 -16.94
C GLU A 118 14.84 15.04 -16.31
N LEU A 119 14.20 13.88 -16.44
CA LEU A 119 14.52 12.69 -15.67
C LEU A 119 15.54 11.75 -16.34
N CYS A 120 15.86 11.96 -17.62
CA CYS A 120 16.71 11.10 -18.44
C CYS A 120 16.22 9.65 -18.51
N LYS A 121 16.29 8.89 -17.42
CA LYS A 121 15.86 7.49 -17.30
C LYS A 121 15.09 7.24 -16.02
N CYS A 122 14.24 6.21 -16.06
CA CYS A 122 13.42 5.76 -14.93
C CYS A 122 13.69 4.28 -14.60
N LEU A 123 14.09 4.03 -13.36
CA LEU A 123 14.26 2.68 -12.82
C LEU A 123 12.98 2.24 -12.09
N ILE A 124 12.45 1.08 -12.45
CA ILE A 124 11.29 0.46 -11.82
C ILE A 124 11.77 -0.71 -10.96
N VAL A 125 11.43 -0.67 -9.68
CA VAL A 125 11.74 -1.71 -8.69
C VAL A 125 10.45 -2.43 -8.32
N CYS A 126 10.29 -3.67 -8.79
CA CYS A 126 9.10 -4.47 -8.55
C CYS A 126 9.19 -5.21 -7.21
N GLY A 127 8.16 -5.07 -6.38
CA GLY A 127 8.07 -5.80 -5.12
C GLY A 127 7.81 -7.31 -5.28
N VAL A 128 7.27 -7.75 -6.41
CA VAL A 128 6.98 -9.15 -6.72
C VAL A 128 7.59 -9.53 -8.06
N ASN A 129 8.28 -10.68 -8.10
CA ASN A 129 9.01 -11.09 -9.30
C ASN A 129 8.11 -11.29 -10.53
N SER A 130 6.93 -11.89 -10.36
CA SER A 130 5.97 -12.13 -11.44
C SER A 130 5.39 -10.84 -12.05
N VAL A 131 5.39 -9.74 -11.29
CA VAL A 131 4.83 -8.45 -11.73
C VAL A 131 5.73 -7.72 -12.73
N LYS A 132 7.01 -8.10 -12.87
CA LYS A 132 7.91 -7.49 -13.86
C LYS A 132 7.37 -7.56 -15.28
N TYR A 133 6.82 -8.71 -15.66
CA TYR A 133 6.24 -8.91 -16.99
C TYR A 133 5.00 -8.04 -17.21
N ASN A 134 4.20 -7.83 -16.18
CA ASN A 134 3.06 -6.92 -16.25
C ASN A 134 3.53 -5.47 -16.49
N TRP A 135 4.62 -5.05 -15.82
CA TRP A 135 5.19 -3.72 -16.04
C TRP A 135 5.63 -3.50 -17.49
N GLU A 136 6.25 -4.50 -18.13
CA GLU A 136 6.63 -4.42 -19.55
C GLU A 136 5.39 -4.24 -20.44
N VAL A 137 4.31 -4.98 -20.16
CA VAL A 137 3.04 -4.85 -20.89
C VAL A 137 2.42 -3.49 -20.66
N GLU A 138 2.35 -3.01 -19.42
CA GLU A 138 1.79 -1.70 -19.04
C GLU A 138 2.57 -0.54 -19.71
N ILE A 139 3.90 -0.58 -19.71
CA ILE A 139 4.74 0.42 -20.37
C ILE A 139 4.42 0.48 -21.85
N ARG A 140 4.34 -0.66 -22.53
CA ARG A 140 4.03 -0.75 -23.96
C ARG A 140 2.60 -0.30 -24.27
N THR A 141 1.66 -0.50 -23.35
CA THR A 141 0.25 -0.11 -23.50
C THR A 141 0.05 1.38 -23.28
N HIS A 142 0.71 1.94 -22.27
CA HIS A 142 0.46 3.30 -21.79
C HIS A 142 1.51 4.33 -22.22
N SER A 143 2.58 3.91 -22.89
CA SER A 143 3.60 4.84 -23.38
C SER A 143 4.18 4.42 -24.72
N LYS A 144 4.89 5.34 -25.36
CA LYS A 144 5.71 5.07 -26.56
C LYS A 144 7.14 4.70 -26.21
N GLU A 145 7.45 4.63 -24.90
CA GLU A 145 8.79 4.37 -24.42
C GLU A 145 9.10 2.88 -24.37
N LYS A 146 10.41 2.57 -24.48
CA LYS A 146 10.89 1.19 -24.38
C LYS A 146 11.42 0.88 -22.99
N SER A 147 11.32 -0.38 -22.62
CA SER A 147 11.83 -0.90 -21.35
C SER A 147 12.85 -2.03 -21.57
N VAL A 148 13.74 -2.19 -20.60
CA VAL A 148 14.65 -3.33 -20.47
C VAL A 148 14.33 -4.06 -19.18
N MET A 149 14.15 -5.36 -19.27
CA MET A 149 14.01 -6.22 -18.09
C MET A 149 15.39 -6.73 -17.69
N ILE A 150 15.79 -6.48 -16.45
CA ILE A 150 17.06 -6.93 -15.88
C ILE A 150 16.78 -8.10 -14.96
N ASP A 151 16.75 -9.30 -15.52
CA ASP A 151 16.46 -10.55 -14.81
C ASP A 151 17.42 -11.71 -15.16
N ASP A 152 18.61 -11.37 -15.63
CA ASP A 152 19.68 -12.32 -15.92
C ASP A 152 19.91 -13.31 -14.77
N ARG A 153 20.47 -14.48 -15.08
CA ARG A 153 20.63 -15.59 -14.13
C ARG A 153 21.53 -15.22 -12.95
N THR A 154 22.66 -14.57 -13.25
CA THR A 154 23.64 -14.18 -12.22
C THR A 154 23.54 -12.70 -11.88
N MET A 155 23.94 -12.33 -10.68
CA MET A 155 23.92 -10.94 -10.24
C MET A 155 24.91 -10.08 -11.04
N ASP A 156 26.07 -10.62 -11.38
CA ASP A 156 27.05 -9.90 -12.19
C ASP A 156 26.52 -9.57 -13.59
N GLN A 157 25.81 -10.50 -14.22
CA GLN A 157 25.11 -10.25 -15.48
C GLN A 157 24.06 -9.15 -15.34
N ARG A 158 23.29 -9.14 -14.24
CA ARG A 158 22.31 -8.08 -13.97
C ARG A 158 22.95 -6.71 -13.83
N VAL A 159 24.08 -6.63 -13.13
CA VAL A 159 24.86 -5.37 -13.01
C VAL A 159 25.38 -4.93 -14.38
N GLN A 160 25.87 -5.85 -15.20
CA GLN A 160 26.28 -5.54 -16.58
C GLN A 160 25.10 -5.05 -17.43
N SER A 161 23.94 -5.70 -17.34
CA SER A 161 22.73 -5.29 -18.05
C SER A 161 22.23 -3.92 -17.58
N LEU A 162 22.32 -3.60 -16.29
CA LEU A 162 22.04 -2.27 -15.77
C LEU A 162 22.98 -1.22 -16.37
N ASN A 163 24.30 -1.48 -16.36
CA ASN A 163 25.30 -0.57 -16.93
C ASN A 163 25.13 -0.38 -18.45
N LYS A 164 24.69 -1.43 -19.16
CA LYS A 164 24.34 -1.35 -20.57
C LYS A 164 23.09 -0.47 -20.78
N TRP A 165 22.07 -0.66 -19.95
CA TRP A 165 20.86 0.17 -20.01
C TRP A 165 21.17 1.65 -19.76
N LEU A 166 22.04 2.00 -18.82
CA LEU A 166 22.40 3.40 -18.56
C LEU A 166 22.93 4.12 -19.83
N LYS A 167 23.54 3.37 -20.77
CA LYS A 167 24.08 3.88 -22.04
C LYS A 167 23.17 3.67 -23.24
N SER A 168 22.03 3.01 -23.06
CA SER A 168 21.09 2.65 -24.13
C SER A 168 20.07 3.76 -24.41
N ALA A 169 19.20 3.56 -25.39
CA ALA A 169 18.11 4.49 -25.71
C ALA A 169 16.81 4.22 -24.92
N GLU A 170 16.71 3.05 -24.30
CA GLU A 170 15.52 2.65 -23.54
C GLU A 170 15.35 3.51 -22.28
N TYR A 171 14.13 4.03 -22.08
CA TYR A 171 13.84 4.92 -20.98
C TYR A 171 13.65 4.20 -19.65
N PHE A 172 12.99 3.05 -19.64
CA PHE A 172 12.71 2.28 -18.44
C PHE A 172 13.67 1.08 -18.30
N ALA A 173 14.09 0.81 -17.06
CA ALA A 173 14.60 -0.50 -16.66
C ALA A 173 13.76 -1.09 -15.54
N ILE A 174 13.57 -2.40 -15.54
CA ILE A 174 12.74 -3.12 -14.58
C ILE A 174 13.61 -4.12 -13.85
N ILE A 175 13.68 -4.00 -12.52
CA ILE A 175 14.37 -4.93 -11.63
C ILE A 175 13.44 -5.43 -10.54
N ASN A 176 13.84 -6.51 -9.87
CA ASN A 176 13.13 -6.94 -8.67
C ASN A 176 13.77 -6.32 -7.39
N ILE A 177 12.96 -6.13 -6.35
CA ILE A 177 13.40 -5.57 -5.06
C ILE A 177 14.47 -6.42 -4.38
N GLU A 178 14.51 -7.74 -4.65
CA GLU A 178 15.55 -8.62 -4.14
C GLU A 178 16.94 -8.29 -4.72
N SER A 179 17.02 -7.75 -5.93
CA SER A 179 18.27 -7.30 -6.52
C SER A 179 18.97 -6.21 -5.70
N LEU A 180 18.18 -5.44 -4.93
CA LEU A 180 18.69 -4.43 -4.02
C LEU A 180 19.43 -4.99 -2.79
N ARG A 181 19.45 -6.30 -2.58
CA ARG A 181 20.25 -6.93 -1.51
C ARG A 181 21.74 -7.01 -1.87
N ASN A 182 22.05 -6.91 -3.16
CA ASN A 182 23.43 -7.01 -3.66
C ASN A 182 24.09 -5.62 -3.68
N GLU A 183 25.26 -5.49 -3.07
CA GLU A 183 26.00 -4.23 -2.96
C GLU A 183 26.42 -3.69 -4.33
N ALA A 184 26.95 -4.54 -5.23
CA ALA A 184 27.35 -4.12 -6.56
C ALA A 184 26.18 -3.55 -7.39
N MET A 185 24.97 -4.10 -7.21
CA MET A 185 23.76 -3.54 -7.81
C MET A 185 23.40 -2.17 -7.19
N GLN A 186 23.50 -2.02 -5.86
CA GLN A 186 23.27 -0.74 -5.19
C GLN A 186 24.27 0.31 -5.69
N ASP A 187 25.54 -0.04 -5.77
CA ASP A 187 26.62 0.86 -6.22
C ASP A 187 26.39 1.31 -7.67
N ALA A 188 26.03 0.39 -8.56
CA ALA A 188 25.74 0.72 -9.95
C ALA A 188 24.51 1.65 -10.10
N ILE A 189 23.44 1.40 -9.34
CA ILE A 189 22.26 2.29 -9.32
C ILE A 189 22.66 3.66 -8.73
N TYR A 190 23.39 3.67 -7.61
CA TYR A 190 23.83 4.91 -6.97
C TYR A 190 24.72 5.75 -7.89
N ALA A 191 25.66 5.12 -8.60
CA ALA A 191 26.49 5.79 -9.61
C ALA A 191 25.60 6.40 -10.71
N GLY A 192 24.64 5.64 -11.25
CA GLY A 192 23.70 6.14 -12.25
C GLY A 192 22.86 7.33 -11.78
N ILE A 193 22.47 7.36 -10.50
CA ILE A 193 21.78 8.53 -9.89
C ILE A 193 22.72 9.72 -9.79
N LYS A 194 23.94 9.51 -9.26
CA LYS A 194 24.94 10.56 -9.04
C LYS A 194 25.39 11.21 -10.35
N GLU A 195 25.53 10.42 -11.40
CA GLU A 195 25.89 10.88 -12.74
C GLU A 195 24.71 11.52 -13.51
N GLY A 196 23.50 11.52 -12.95
CA GLY A 196 22.31 12.12 -13.54
C GLY A 196 21.64 11.26 -14.62
N PHE A 197 22.04 10.01 -14.82
CA PHE A 197 21.37 9.10 -15.75
C PHE A 197 20.03 8.61 -15.23
N ILE A 198 19.92 8.33 -13.91
CA ILE A 198 18.69 7.88 -13.28
C ILE A 198 18.05 9.05 -12.55
N GLY A 199 17.09 9.71 -13.18
CA GLY A 199 16.34 10.82 -12.59
C GLY A 199 15.10 10.40 -11.81
N ALA A 200 14.55 9.22 -12.09
CA ALA A 200 13.38 8.69 -11.38
C ALA A 200 13.56 7.24 -10.93
N ILE A 201 13.01 6.93 -9.76
CA ILE A 201 12.81 5.57 -9.27
C ILE A 201 11.35 5.38 -8.88
N ILE A 202 10.71 4.38 -9.50
CA ILE A 202 9.38 3.90 -9.11
C ILE A 202 9.58 2.62 -8.29
N VAL A 203 8.97 2.53 -7.12
CA VAL A 203 8.97 1.29 -6.30
C VAL A 203 7.56 0.78 -6.18
N ASP A 204 7.30 -0.32 -6.85
CA ASP A 204 6.02 -1.01 -6.76
C ASP A 204 5.96 -1.90 -5.53
N GLU A 205 4.78 -1.97 -4.91
CA GLU A 205 4.55 -2.63 -3.62
C GLU A 205 5.59 -2.21 -2.57
N ILE A 206 5.79 -0.89 -2.43
CA ILE A 206 6.82 -0.29 -1.56
C ILE A 206 6.71 -0.75 -0.11
N HIS A 207 5.54 -1.23 0.32
CA HIS A 207 5.33 -1.79 1.66
C HIS A 207 6.26 -3.00 1.95
N LYS A 208 6.83 -3.65 0.93
CA LYS A 208 7.83 -4.73 1.11
C LYS A 208 9.17 -4.21 1.63
N ALA A 209 9.47 -2.94 1.43
CA ALA A 209 10.65 -2.27 1.98
C ALA A 209 10.36 -1.43 3.24
N LYS A 210 9.18 -1.56 3.86
CA LYS A 210 8.78 -0.79 5.06
C LYS A 210 9.66 -1.03 6.27
N ASN A 211 10.23 -2.24 6.40
CA ASN A 211 11.15 -2.55 7.48
C ASN A 211 12.53 -1.96 7.21
N GLY A 212 12.85 -0.87 7.91
CA GLY A 212 14.13 -0.17 7.77
C GLY A 212 15.37 -0.95 8.21
N SER A 213 15.22 -2.05 8.94
CA SER A 213 16.33 -2.94 9.32
C SER A 213 16.62 -4.03 8.29
N SER A 214 15.67 -4.33 7.38
CA SER A 214 15.86 -5.30 6.30
C SER A 214 16.90 -4.80 5.28
N GLN A 215 17.52 -5.73 4.55
CA GLN A 215 18.49 -5.38 3.51
C GLN A 215 17.86 -4.49 2.43
N GLN A 216 16.64 -4.83 1.95
CA GLN A 216 15.92 -4.03 0.98
C GLN A 216 15.56 -2.63 1.52
N GLY A 217 15.11 -2.57 2.79
CA GLY A 217 14.76 -1.29 3.42
C GLY A 217 15.97 -0.37 3.59
N LYS A 218 17.14 -0.93 3.94
CA LYS A 218 18.41 -0.18 4.01
C LYS A 218 18.84 0.31 2.63
N ALA A 219 18.84 -0.59 1.63
CA ALA A 219 19.21 -0.26 0.26
C ALA A 219 18.31 0.85 -0.31
N LEU A 220 17.00 0.75 -0.12
CA LEU A 220 16.07 1.74 -0.60
C LEU A 220 16.41 3.15 -0.07
N ARG A 221 16.77 3.28 1.21
CA ARG A 221 17.14 4.60 1.78
C ARG A 221 18.37 5.25 1.16
N ILE A 222 19.27 4.46 0.58
CA ILE A 222 20.49 4.95 -0.09
C ILE A 222 20.14 5.42 -1.51
N LEU A 223 19.22 4.74 -2.19
CA LEU A 223 18.88 4.98 -3.60
C LEU A 223 17.87 6.15 -3.72
N ARG A 224 18.38 7.36 -3.59
CA ARG A 224 17.59 8.59 -3.64
C ARG A 224 17.77 9.32 -4.97
N SER A 225 17.00 8.91 -5.97
CA SER A 225 16.89 9.68 -7.22
C SER A 225 16.20 11.03 -7.00
N PRO A 226 16.35 11.99 -7.90
CA PRO A 226 15.61 13.25 -7.87
C PRO A 226 14.10 13.05 -7.69
N VAL A 227 13.49 12.19 -8.51
CA VAL A 227 12.07 11.84 -8.40
C VAL A 227 11.89 10.42 -7.86
N ARG A 228 11.03 10.28 -6.87
CA ARG A 228 10.75 9.02 -6.16
C ARG A 228 9.27 8.80 -6.06
N ILE A 229 8.79 7.69 -6.63
CA ILE A 229 7.38 7.32 -6.64
C ILE A 229 7.23 5.94 -5.99
N GLY A 230 6.52 5.87 -4.87
CA GLY A 230 6.14 4.62 -4.23
C GLY A 230 4.71 4.26 -4.58
N LEU A 231 4.46 3.00 -4.92
CA LEU A 231 3.11 2.48 -5.20
C LEU A 231 2.75 1.43 -4.16
N SER A 232 1.58 1.54 -3.56
CA SER A 232 1.02 0.48 -2.70
C SER A 232 -0.46 0.70 -2.42
N GLY A 233 -1.29 -0.31 -2.62
CA GLY A 233 -2.69 -0.27 -2.16
C GLY A 233 -2.83 -0.36 -0.64
N THR A 234 -1.80 -0.84 0.05
CA THR A 234 -1.74 -1.02 1.52
C THR A 234 -0.39 -0.52 2.05
N PRO A 235 -0.14 0.80 2.05
CA PRO A 235 1.17 1.34 2.37
C PRO A 235 1.62 1.08 3.81
N MET A 236 0.68 0.86 4.71
CA MET A 236 0.96 0.61 6.13
C MET A 236 -0.05 -0.34 6.77
N ASN A 237 0.41 -1.08 7.77
CA ASN A 237 -0.42 -1.79 8.75
C ASN A 237 -0.35 -1.11 10.13
N LYS A 238 0.77 -0.45 10.41
CA LYS A 238 1.09 0.23 11.67
C LYS A 238 1.78 1.55 11.34
N ALA A 239 1.70 2.53 12.25
CA ALA A 239 2.31 3.84 12.06
C ALA A 239 3.83 3.74 11.82
N GLU A 240 4.52 2.85 12.56
CA GLU A 240 5.97 2.66 12.41
C GLU A 240 6.42 2.12 11.05
N ASP A 241 5.53 1.47 10.29
CA ASP A 241 5.81 0.99 8.95
C ASP A 241 6.11 2.14 7.96
N LEU A 242 5.58 3.33 8.25
CA LEU A 242 5.75 4.50 7.39
C LEU A 242 7.14 5.13 7.48
N TRP A 243 7.87 4.94 8.58
CA TRP A 243 9.15 5.59 8.78
C TRP A 243 10.12 5.40 7.62
N ASN A 244 10.31 4.15 7.18
CA ASN A 244 11.27 3.85 6.12
C ASN A 244 10.84 4.44 4.76
N ILE A 245 9.54 4.38 4.47
CA ILE A 245 8.94 4.91 3.24
C ILE A 245 9.07 6.43 3.21
N LEU A 246 8.66 7.13 4.28
CA LEU A 246 8.74 8.58 4.37
C LEU A 246 10.19 9.07 4.40
N THR A 247 11.11 8.31 5.00
CA THR A 247 12.55 8.61 4.98
C THR A 247 13.10 8.52 3.55
N TRP A 248 12.72 7.47 2.79
CA TRP A 248 13.12 7.36 1.38
C TRP A 248 12.53 8.47 0.53
N LEU A 249 11.26 8.81 0.74
CA LEU A 249 10.62 9.95 0.07
C LEU A 249 11.23 11.30 0.46
N GLY A 250 12.02 11.36 1.55
CA GLY A 250 12.71 12.57 2.00
C GLY A 250 11.86 13.51 2.85
N VAL A 251 10.67 13.06 3.25
CA VAL A 251 9.75 13.80 4.14
C VAL A 251 10.16 13.63 5.60
N GLU A 252 10.51 12.40 5.98
CA GLU A 252 10.95 12.07 7.33
C GLU A 252 12.48 12.20 7.46
N LYS A 253 12.92 12.98 8.45
CA LYS A 253 14.34 13.20 8.75
C LYS A 253 14.77 12.66 10.11
N ARG A 254 13.79 12.31 10.96
CA ARG A 254 14.05 11.79 12.31
C ARG A 254 14.58 10.34 12.22
N SER A 255 15.37 9.95 13.23
CA SER A 255 15.74 8.55 13.41
C SER A 255 14.49 7.69 13.66
N PHE A 256 14.57 6.37 13.38
CA PHE A 256 13.48 5.44 13.66
C PHE A 256 13.00 5.50 15.11
N TYR A 257 13.96 5.62 16.06
CA TYR A 257 13.65 5.71 17.47
C TYR A 257 12.84 6.97 17.80
N SER A 258 13.26 8.12 17.28
CA SER A 258 12.56 9.38 17.47
C SER A 258 11.17 9.36 16.83
N PHE A 259 11.04 8.85 15.60
CA PHE A 259 9.76 8.68 14.92
C PHE A 259 8.80 7.78 15.73
N ARG A 260 9.29 6.62 16.19
CA ARG A 260 8.51 5.70 17.01
C ARG A 260 8.05 6.34 18.33
N ASN A 261 8.92 7.08 19.01
CA ASN A 261 8.53 7.79 20.24
C ASN A 261 7.50 8.90 19.99
N THR A 262 7.50 9.51 18.81
CA THR A 262 6.53 10.53 18.44
C THR A 262 5.13 9.93 18.18
N TYR A 263 5.06 8.79 17.50
CA TYR A 263 3.79 8.24 16.99
C TYR A 263 3.31 6.96 17.65
N CYS A 264 4.15 6.31 18.46
CA CYS A 264 3.79 5.07 19.16
C CYS A 264 3.72 5.27 20.67
N ILE A 265 2.83 4.55 21.31
CA ILE A 265 2.77 4.40 22.77
C ILE A 265 3.52 3.11 23.10
N MET A 266 4.59 3.26 23.89
CA MET A 266 5.44 2.16 24.28
C MET A 266 4.97 1.57 25.61
N GLY A 267 5.01 0.23 25.74
CA GLY A 267 4.56 -0.47 26.94
C GLY A 267 5.06 -1.92 26.97
N GLY A 268 4.43 -2.76 27.80
CA GLY A 268 4.85 -4.14 28.02
C GLY A 268 6.09 -4.25 28.92
N TYR A 269 6.57 -5.48 29.13
CA TYR A 269 7.75 -5.73 29.93
C TYR A 269 8.98 -5.03 29.31
N GLY A 270 9.66 -4.19 30.07
CA GLY A 270 10.80 -3.38 29.62
C GLY A 270 10.45 -2.17 28.73
N GLY A 271 9.15 -1.91 28.42
CA GLY A 271 8.75 -0.73 27.66
C GLY A 271 9.09 -0.78 26.16
N TYR A 272 9.42 -1.95 25.61
CA TYR A 272 9.87 -2.07 24.20
C TYR A 272 8.76 -2.38 23.19
N LYS A 273 7.58 -2.77 23.67
CA LYS A 273 6.47 -3.17 22.81
C LYS A 273 5.60 -1.95 22.49
N VAL A 274 5.21 -1.81 21.22
CA VAL A 274 4.18 -0.83 20.82
C VAL A 274 2.83 -1.39 21.27
N VAL A 275 2.15 -0.66 22.16
CA VAL A 275 0.82 -1.01 22.71
C VAL A 275 -0.28 -0.11 22.16
N GLY A 276 0.06 0.97 21.45
CA GLY A 276 -0.88 1.90 20.85
C GLY A 276 -0.18 2.96 19.99
N HIS A 277 -0.96 3.85 19.43
CA HIS A 277 -0.48 4.95 18.60
C HIS A 277 -1.02 6.29 19.12
N LYS A 278 -0.27 7.36 18.86
CA LYS A 278 -0.60 8.74 19.24
C LYS A 278 -0.21 9.70 18.11
N ASN A 279 -0.67 10.94 18.19
CA ASN A 279 -0.37 12.02 17.23
C ASN A 279 -0.67 11.63 15.76
N LEU A 280 -1.69 10.80 15.53
CA LEU A 280 -2.03 10.29 14.19
C LEU A 280 -2.47 11.40 13.24
N GLU A 281 -3.07 12.48 13.74
CA GLU A 281 -3.44 13.66 12.94
C GLU A 281 -2.21 14.32 12.33
N SER A 282 -1.15 14.49 13.13
CA SER A 282 0.12 15.04 12.66
C SER A 282 0.78 14.12 11.62
N LEU A 283 0.72 12.80 11.82
CA LEU A 283 1.22 11.83 10.85
C LEU A 283 0.44 11.88 9.54
N ASN A 284 -0.89 11.99 9.61
CA ASN A 284 -1.75 12.16 8.44
C ASN A 284 -1.44 13.46 7.68
N ALA A 285 -1.18 14.57 8.39
CA ALA A 285 -0.80 15.82 7.77
C ALA A 285 0.55 15.71 7.02
N GLU A 286 1.53 14.97 7.57
CA GLU A 286 2.78 14.68 6.88
C GLU A 286 2.58 13.80 5.64
N LEU A 287 1.74 12.77 5.75
CA LEU A 287 1.39 11.89 4.63
C LEU A 287 0.69 12.63 3.50
N ASN A 288 -0.28 13.47 3.80
CA ASN A 288 -1.06 14.22 2.81
C ASN A 288 -0.22 15.18 1.94
N ARG A 289 1.01 15.48 2.36
CA ARG A 289 1.96 16.29 1.57
C ARG A 289 2.53 15.51 0.38
N VAL A 290 2.60 14.17 0.49
CA VAL A 290 3.29 13.32 -0.48
C VAL A 290 2.44 12.15 -0.95
N MET A 291 1.29 11.91 -0.35
CA MET A 291 0.43 10.76 -0.69
C MET A 291 -0.87 11.22 -1.33
N ILE A 292 -1.23 10.55 -2.41
CA ILE A 292 -2.57 10.54 -2.95
C ILE A 292 -3.18 9.16 -2.70
N ARG A 293 -4.41 9.12 -2.19
CA ARG A 293 -5.11 7.87 -1.90
C ARG A 293 -6.59 7.99 -2.16
N ARG A 294 -7.12 7.09 -2.98
CA ARG A 294 -8.52 7.01 -3.34
C ARG A 294 -9.01 5.57 -3.24
N LYS A 295 -10.30 5.41 -2.98
CA LYS A 295 -10.96 4.11 -2.98
C LYS A 295 -11.77 3.95 -4.28
N LYS A 296 -11.98 2.69 -4.68
CA LYS A 296 -12.79 2.39 -5.87
C LYS A 296 -14.19 2.95 -5.77
N GLU A 297 -14.80 2.82 -4.61
CA GLU A 297 -16.16 3.31 -4.33
C GLU A 297 -16.32 4.83 -4.45
N GLU A 298 -15.22 5.59 -4.32
CA GLU A 298 -15.21 7.05 -4.41
C GLU A 298 -15.07 7.54 -5.87
N VAL A 299 -14.35 6.80 -6.72
CA VAL A 299 -13.93 7.28 -8.05
C VAL A 299 -14.50 6.48 -9.23
N LEU A 300 -15.03 5.29 -8.97
CA LEU A 300 -15.63 4.43 -10.00
C LEU A 300 -17.10 4.16 -9.69
N ASP A 301 -17.89 4.07 -10.75
CA ASP A 301 -19.28 3.60 -10.64
C ASP A 301 -19.30 2.07 -10.80
N LEU A 302 -19.23 1.38 -9.69
CA LEU A 302 -19.20 -0.08 -9.64
C LEU A 302 -20.46 -0.62 -8.97
N PRO A 303 -20.97 -1.76 -9.43
CA PRO A 303 -22.03 -2.44 -8.71
C PRO A 303 -21.57 -2.84 -7.30
N PRO A 304 -22.49 -2.96 -6.33
CA PRO A 304 -22.16 -3.34 -4.97
C PRO A 304 -21.48 -4.71 -4.95
N LYS A 305 -20.48 -4.86 -4.05
CA LYS A 305 -19.82 -6.15 -3.83
C LYS A 305 -20.81 -7.17 -3.27
N VAL A 306 -21.00 -8.25 -3.97
CA VAL A 306 -21.74 -9.41 -3.49
C VAL A 306 -20.72 -10.42 -2.94
N HIS A 307 -20.85 -10.73 -1.64
CA HIS A 307 -20.06 -11.78 -1.02
C HIS A 307 -20.83 -13.09 -1.11
N HIS A 308 -20.31 -14.04 -1.86
CA HIS A 308 -20.84 -15.39 -1.94
C HIS A 308 -19.88 -16.35 -1.23
N THR A 309 -20.41 -17.15 -0.31
CA THR A 309 -19.62 -18.18 0.39
C THR A 309 -20.02 -19.54 -0.15
N GLU A 310 -19.07 -20.18 -0.80
CA GLU A 310 -19.25 -21.57 -1.27
C GLU A 310 -18.54 -22.52 -0.30
N TYR A 311 -19.25 -23.54 0.12
CA TYR A 311 -18.69 -24.62 0.91
C TYR A 311 -18.31 -25.77 -0.01
N VAL A 312 -17.02 -26.10 -0.02
CA VAL A 312 -16.47 -27.21 -0.81
C VAL A 312 -16.10 -28.33 0.14
N GLU A 313 -16.60 -29.53 -0.14
CA GLU A 313 -16.23 -30.72 0.63
C GLU A 313 -14.84 -31.20 0.23
N LEU A 314 -14.04 -31.52 1.24
CA LEU A 314 -12.73 -32.14 1.04
C LEU A 314 -12.92 -33.57 0.53
N THR A 315 -12.07 -34.02 -0.38
CA THR A 315 -12.02 -35.43 -0.80
C THR A 315 -11.74 -36.33 0.40
N ARG A 316 -12.13 -37.60 0.31
CA ARG A 316 -11.95 -38.58 1.38
C ARG A 316 -10.49 -38.68 1.85
N LYS A 317 -9.51 -38.60 0.93
CA LYS A 317 -8.08 -38.56 1.24
C LYS A 317 -7.69 -37.29 2.00
N GLN A 318 -8.19 -36.13 1.55
CA GLN A 318 -7.93 -34.86 2.21
C GLN A 318 -8.56 -34.77 3.61
N GLN A 319 -9.75 -35.35 3.80
CA GLN A 319 -10.42 -35.40 5.11
C GLN A 319 -9.60 -36.18 6.15
N ILE A 320 -9.03 -37.34 5.74
CA ILE A 320 -8.16 -38.14 6.60
C ILE A 320 -6.91 -37.34 6.97
N LEU A 321 -6.18 -36.83 5.98
CA LEU A 321 -4.98 -36.02 6.18
C LEU A 321 -5.24 -34.76 7.03
N TYR A 322 -6.38 -34.10 6.81
CA TYR A 322 -6.78 -32.92 7.61
C TYR A 322 -7.00 -33.29 9.08
N ARG A 323 -7.65 -34.44 9.33
CA ARG A 323 -7.88 -34.96 10.68
C ARG A 323 -6.57 -35.31 11.37
N ASP A 324 -5.66 -36.01 10.67
CA ASP A 324 -4.36 -36.43 11.21
C ASP A 324 -3.49 -35.21 11.55
N ILE A 325 -3.43 -34.22 10.67
CA ILE A 325 -2.71 -32.95 10.93
C ILE A 325 -3.35 -32.22 12.13
N LYS A 326 -4.68 -32.21 12.21
CA LYS A 326 -5.40 -31.55 13.32
C LYS A 326 -5.20 -32.31 14.64
N GLN A 327 -5.22 -33.64 14.65
CA GLN A 327 -4.90 -34.46 15.82
C GLN A 327 -3.45 -34.26 16.26
N GLY A 328 -2.51 -34.29 15.34
CA GLY A 328 -1.11 -34.00 15.64
C GLY A 328 -0.91 -32.58 16.22
N ILE A 329 -1.75 -31.61 15.87
CA ILE A 329 -1.77 -30.28 16.52
C ILE A 329 -2.26 -30.41 17.97
N VAL A 330 -3.32 -31.17 18.24
CA VAL A 330 -3.91 -31.31 19.58
C VAL A 330 -2.97 -32.10 20.49
N GLU A 331 -2.48 -33.24 20.04
CA GLU A 331 -1.52 -34.05 20.80
C GLU A 331 -0.22 -33.29 21.07
N GLN A 332 0.25 -32.50 20.10
CA GLN A 332 1.39 -31.64 20.25
C GLN A 332 1.14 -30.43 21.15
N LEU A 333 -0.09 -29.89 21.21
CA LEU A 333 -0.47 -28.85 22.15
C LEU A 333 -0.61 -29.35 23.58
N GLU A 334 -0.98 -30.62 23.78
CA GLU A 334 -1.05 -31.27 25.09
C GLU A 334 0.35 -31.72 25.61
N ASP A 335 1.24 -32.14 24.71
CA ASP A 335 2.63 -32.51 25.03
C ASP A 335 3.62 -31.34 25.03
N ILE A 336 3.22 -30.16 24.49
CA ILE A 336 4.11 -29.04 24.25
C ILE A 336 4.12 -28.04 25.39
N LEU A 337 4.97 -28.27 26.23
CA LEU A 337 5.94 -27.27 26.67
C LEU A 337 7.26 -27.33 25.86
N GLN A 338 7.40 -28.23 24.90
CA GLN A 338 8.65 -28.38 24.11
C GLN A 338 8.40 -28.75 22.64
N SER A 339 8.59 -27.83 21.72
CA SER A 339 9.17 -28.04 20.37
C SER A 339 8.36 -28.24 19.06
N VAL A 340 7.08 -27.92 18.90
CA VAL A 340 6.53 -27.84 17.51
C VAL A 340 5.75 -26.56 17.27
N ASN A 341 6.12 -25.85 16.18
CA ASN A 341 5.59 -24.54 15.84
C ASN A 341 4.15 -24.65 15.28
N PRO A 342 3.10 -24.17 15.98
CA PRO A 342 1.70 -24.19 15.52
C PRO A 342 1.50 -23.54 14.15
N LEU A 343 2.41 -22.65 13.77
CA LEU A 343 2.41 -21.98 12.49
C LEU A 343 2.65 -22.95 11.32
N SER A 344 3.54 -23.93 11.50
CA SER A 344 3.85 -24.96 10.49
C SER A 344 2.65 -25.85 10.20
N CYS A 345 1.88 -26.20 11.23
CA CYS A 345 0.67 -27.01 11.10
C CYS A 345 -0.44 -26.23 10.39
N THR A 346 -0.64 -24.96 10.74
CA THR A 346 -1.59 -24.09 10.06
C THR A 346 -1.23 -23.91 8.57
N LEU A 347 0.06 -23.79 8.26
CA LEU A 347 0.53 -23.71 6.88
C LEU A 347 0.23 -24.99 6.11
N ARG A 348 0.47 -26.17 6.70
CA ARG A 348 0.16 -27.47 6.08
C ARG A 348 -1.34 -27.67 5.84
N LEU A 349 -2.19 -27.28 6.81
CA LEU A 349 -3.64 -27.31 6.62
C LEU A 349 -4.08 -26.40 5.46
N ARG A 350 -3.50 -25.21 5.34
CA ARG A 350 -3.76 -24.31 4.19
C ARG A 350 -3.28 -24.90 2.86
N GLN A 351 -2.14 -25.53 2.84
CA GLN A 351 -1.63 -26.21 1.64
C GLN A 351 -2.54 -27.37 1.21
N LEU A 352 -3.01 -28.17 2.17
CA LEU A 352 -3.93 -29.27 1.93
C LEU A 352 -5.27 -28.78 1.36
N THR A 353 -5.87 -27.77 1.99
CA THR A 353 -7.13 -27.18 1.51
C THR A 353 -6.98 -26.41 0.20
N GLY A 354 -5.79 -25.92 -0.12
CA GLY A 354 -5.44 -25.30 -1.39
C GLY A 354 -5.05 -26.24 -2.52
N GLY A 355 -5.17 -27.57 -2.33
CA GLY A 355 -4.95 -28.57 -3.37
C GLY A 355 -3.47 -28.95 -3.61
N LEU A 356 -2.52 -28.51 -2.77
CA LEU A 356 -1.10 -28.80 -2.94
C LEU A 356 -0.66 -30.22 -2.53
N PHE A 357 -1.58 -31.03 -1.96
CA PHE A 357 -1.38 -32.43 -1.58
C PHE A 357 -2.47 -33.31 -2.18
N THR A 358 -2.54 -33.39 -3.51
CA THR A 358 -3.55 -34.18 -4.24
C THR A 358 -2.99 -35.47 -4.84
N GLU A 359 -1.73 -35.81 -4.61
CA GLU A 359 -1.12 -37.09 -5.02
C GLU A 359 -0.69 -37.94 -3.82
#